data_041c7ff34885cc2d27dc49aa41c7a92c
#
_entry.id   041c7ff34885cc2d27dc49aa41c7a92c
#
_cell.length_a   1.000
_cell.length_b   1.000
_cell.length_c   1.000
_cell.angle_alpha   90.00
_cell.angle_beta   90.00
_cell.angle_gamma   90.00
#
_symmetry.space_group_name_H-M   'P 1'
#
loop_
_entity.id
_entity.type
_entity.pdbx_description
1 polymer ?
#
loop_
_entity_poly.entity_id
_entity_poly.type
_entity_poly.pdbx_seq_one_letter_code
_entity_poly.pdbx_strand_id
1 'polypeptide(L)'
;AGKIKEASIRYLNVDLKELNFELAVADCWCAFYEKKNHAVAHSHFPSDFSSVIYLEMESTSAPIIFSQQLLVKPTAGTVVFFPGLLSHHVPETQGKRNIIAINFIKVPKIKALV
;
A
#
# COMPACT_ATOMS: atom_id res chain seq x y z
N ALA A 1 -0.81 -2.47 -13.12
CA ALA A 1 0.29 -1.62 -12.66
C ALA A 1 0.02 -0.15 -12.96
N GLY A 2 -0.52 0.19 -14.15
CA GLY A 2 -0.81 1.57 -14.53
C GLY A 2 -1.81 2.23 -13.59
N LYS A 3 -2.88 1.54 -13.23
CA LYS A 3 -3.90 2.07 -12.31
C LYS A 3 -3.36 2.33 -10.92
N ILE A 4 -2.45 1.49 -10.46
CA ILE A 4 -1.81 1.66 -9.15
C ILE A 4 -0.91 2.90 -9.18
N LYS A 5 -0.13 3.09 -10.25
CA LYS A 5 0.70 4.27 -10.41
C LYS A 5 -0.14 5.54 -10.48
N GLU A 6 -1.24 5.52 -11.20
CA GLU A 6 -2.15 6.65 -11.29
C GLU A 6 -2.75 7.01 -9.93
N ALA A 7 -3.19 6.01 -9.17
CA ALA A 7 -3.72 6.21 -7.83
C ALA A 7 -2.66 6.83 -6.91
N SER A 8 -1.41 6.35 -6.99
CA SER A 8 -0.29 6.88 -6.21
C SER A 8 -0.03 8.35 -6.51
N ILE A 9 -0.02 8.71 -7.80
CA ILE A 9 0.20 10.09 -8.23
C ILE A 9 -0.88 11.00 -7.68
N ARG A 10 -2.14 10.60 -7.80
CA ARG A 10 -3.26 11.38 -7.27
C ARG A 10 -3.20 11.56 -5.77
N TYR A 11 -2.86 10.50 -5.05
CA TYR A 11 -2.80 10.51 -3.60
C TYR A 11 -1.69 11.44 -3.10
N LEU A 12 -0.56 11.43 -3.77
CA LEU A 12 0.56 12.31 -3.46
C LEU A 12 0.39 13.72 -4.02
N ASN A 13 -0.62 13.92 -4.86
CA ASN A 13 -0.86 15.19 -5.55
C ASN A 13 0.37 15.66 -6.34
N VAL A 14 1.00 14.72 -7.03
CA VAL A 14 2.22 14.94 -7.82
C VAL A 14 2.01 14.41 -9.22
N ASP A 15 2.55 15.09 -10.22
CA ASP A 15 2.58 14.61 -11.59
C ASP A 15 3.87 13.82 -11.82
N LEU A 16 3.74 12.54 -12.20
CA LEU A 16 4.89 11.67 -12.43
C LEU A 16 5.82 12.20 -13.51
N LYS A 17 5.28 12.92 -14.48
CA LYS A 17 6.07 13.50 -15.57
C LYS A 17 7.08 14.53 -15.07
N GLU A 18 6.79 15.18 -13.96
CA GLU A 18 7.64 16.22 -13.36
C GLU A 18 8.67 15.64 -12.40
N LEU A 19 8.58 14.35 -12.10
CA LEU A 19 9.52 13.71 -11.19
C LEU A 19 10.75 13.18 -11.92
N ASN A 20 11.88 13.16 -11.22
CA ASN A 20 13.14 12.63 -11.73
C ASN A 20 13.28 11.13 -11.53
N PHE A 21 12.24 10.47 -11.06
CA PHE A 21 12.24 9.04 -10.80
C PHE A 21 10.94 8.38 -11.24
N GLU A 22 10.99 7.07 -11.37
CA GLU A 22 9.84 6.22 -11.58
C GLU A 22 9.70 5.28 -10.41
N LEU A 23 8.51 4.71 -10.24
CA LEU A 23 8.29 3.68 -9.23
C LEU A 23 8.37 2.31 -9.88
N ALA A 24 9.20 1.45 -9.32
CA ALA A 24 9.31 0.07 -9.73
C ALA A 24 8.79 -0.82 -8.61
N VAL A 25 8.12 -1.92 -8.96
CA VAL A 25 7.64 -2.89 -7.98
C VAL A 25 8.83 -3.67 -7.43
N ALA A 26 9.03 -3.61 -6.12
CA ALA A 26 10.04 -4.39 -5.42
C ALA A 26 9.47 -5.74 -5.00
N ASP A 27 8.29 -5.75 -4.40
CA ASP A 27 7.59 -6.94 -3.94
C ASP A 27 6.10 -6.81 -4.17
N CYS A 28 5.44 -7.95 -4.30
CA CYS A 28 3.99 -8.01 -4.40
C CYS A 28 3.51 -9.34 -3.83
N TRP A 29 2.52 -9.30 -2.96
CA TRP A 29 1.94 -10.53 -2.40
C TRP A 29 0.46 -10.34 -2.05
N CYS A 30 -0.24 -11.47 -1.95
CA CYS A 30 -1.63 -11.50 -1.48
C CYS A 30 -1.65 -11.93 -0.02
N ALA A 31 -2.55 -11.37 0.74
CA ALA A 31 -2.79 -11.78 2.12
C ALA A 31 -4.30 -11.97 2.31
N PHE A 32 -4.67 -13.14 2.81
CA PHE A 32 -6.06 -13.52 3.04
C PHE A 32 -6.27 -13.67 4.53
N TYR A 33 -6.89 -12.64 5.14
CA TYR A 33 -7.13 -12.62 6.58
C TYR A 33 -8.44 -13.32 6.88
N GLU A 34 -8.36 -14.35 7.70
CA GLU A 34 -9.53 -14.99 8.30
C GLU A 34 -9.74 -14.42 9.69
N LYS A 35 -10.88 -14.77 10.31
CA LYS A 35 -11.22 -14.32 11.66
C LYS A 35 -10.06 -14.51 12.62
N LYS A 36 -9.74 -13.46 13.39
CA LYS A 36 -8.66 -13.35 14.37
C LYS A 36 -7.25 -13.18 13.79
N ASN A 37 -7.08 -13.26 12.48
CA ASN A 37 -5.77 -12.94 11.89
C ASN A 37 -5.48 -11.44 12.08
N HIS A 38 -4.20 -11.12 12.17
CA HIS A 38 -3.73 -9.77 12.41
C HIS A 38 -2.34 -9.57 11.81
N ALA A 39 -1.87 -8.34 11.80
CA ALA A 39 -0.49 -8.03 11.43
C ALA A 39 0.10 -7.12 12.49
N VAL A 40 1.23 -7.53 13.07
CA VAL A 40 1.93 -6.72 14.09
C VAL A 40 2.50 -5.47 13.44
N ALA A 41 2.75 -4.45 14.28
CA ALA A 41 3.31 -3.19 13.80
C ALA A 41 4.64 -3.42 13.09
N HIS A 42 4.75 -2.90 11.88
CA HIS A 42 5.93 -3.02 11.03
C HIS A 42 5.96 -1.90 10.00
N SER A 43 7.09 -1.76 9.34
CA SER A 43 7.23 -0.89 8.17
C SER A 43 7.75 -1.71 7.00
N HIS A 44 7.77 -1.13 5.82
CA HIS A 44 8.29 -1.79 4.62
C HIS A 44 9.66 -1.26 4.21
N PHE A 45 10.43 -0.79 5.20
CA PHE A 45 11.81 -0.40 4.94
C PHE A 45 12.58 -1.56 4.29
N PRO A 46 13.38 -1.37 3.24
CA PRO A 46 13.80 -0.08 2.66
C PRO A 46 12.95 0.40 1.48
N SER A 47 11.75 -0.10 1.29
CA SER A 47 10.89 0.37 0.21
C SER A 47 10.54 1.84 0.40
N ASP A 48 10.47 2.57 -0.70
CA ASP A 48 10.15 3.99 -0.66
C ASP A 48 8.66 4.23 -0.43
N PHE A 49 7.83 3.40 -1.06
CA PHE A 49 6.37 3.48 -0.95
C PHE A 49 5.77 2.10 -0.88
N SER A 50 4.59 2.04 -0.31
CA SER A 50 3.81 0.81 -0.23
C SER A 50 2.37 1.11 -0.60
N SER A 51 1.68 0.11 -1.11
CA SER A 51 0.24 0.21 -1.35
C SER A 51 -0.44 -1.08 -0.93
N VAL A 52 -1.71 -0.95 -0.58
CA VAL A 52 -2.57 -2.09 -0.28
C VAL A 52 -3.83 -1.94 -1.12
N ILE A 53 -4.10 -2.95 -1.93
CA ILE A 53 -5.32 -3.03 -2.73
C ILE A 53 -6.28 -3.93 -1.97
N TYR A 54 -7.46 -3.41 -1.65
CA TYR A 54 -8.45 -4.13 -0.87
C TYR A 54 -9.40 -4.86 -1.83
N LEU A 55 -9.27 -6.20 -1.87
CA LEU A 55 -10.07 -7.06 -2.75
C LEU A 55 -11.40 -7.41 -2.11
N GLU A 56 -11.39 -7.73 -0.82
CA GLU A 56 -12.58 -8.11 -0.07
C GLU A 56 -12.51 -7.53 1.33
N MET A 57 -13.53 -6.79 1.71
CA MET A 57 -13.67 -6.18 3.02
C MET A 57 -15.14 -6.28 3.44
N GLU A 58 -15.36 -6.58 4.71
CA GLU A 58 -16.68 -6.65 5.33
C GLU A 58 -16.79 -5.56 6.39
N SER A 59 -18.00 -5.32 6.89
CA SER A 59 -18.21 -4.33 7.96
C SER A 59 -17.42 -4.67 9.23
N THR A 60 -17.16 -5.96 9.45
CA THR A 60 -16.43 -6.47 10.60
C THR A 60 -14.94 -6.67 10.34
N SER A 61 -14.48 -6.35 9.15
CA SER A 61 -13.04 -6.46 8.81
C SER A 61 -12.24 -5.39 9.52
N ALA A 62 -11.03 -5.76 9.94
CA ALA A 62 -10.16 -4.84 10.66
C ALA A 62 -9.65 -3.72 9.75
N PRO A 63 -9.44 -2.52 10.32
CA PRO A 63 -8.80 -1.42 9.60
C PRO A 63 -7.29 -1.62 9.55
N ILE A 64 -6.62 -0.75 8.82
CA ILE A 64 -5.17 -0.55 8.95
C ILE A 64 -4.96 0.69 9.82
N ILE A 65 -4.00 0.60 10.75
CA ILE A 65 -3.71 1.69 11.69
C ILE A 65 -2.28 2.14 11.48
N PHE A 66 -2.10 3.41 11.14
CA PHE A 66 -0.79 4.01 10.90
C PHE A 66 -0.27 4.71 12.15
N SER A 67 0.98 4.41 12.51
CA SER A 67 1.68 5.03 13.65
C SER A 67 0.86 4.98 14.94
N GLN A 68 0.03 3.96 15.09
CA GLN A 68 -0.85 3.77 16.26
C GLN A 68 -1.86 4.92 16.47
N GLN A 69 -2.03 5.78 15.50
CA GLN A 69 -2.86 6.98 15.63
C GLN A 69 -3.93 7.12 14.56
N LEU A 70 -3.59 6.82 13.30
CA LEU A 70 -4.51 7.03 12.19
C LEU A 70 -5.14 5.71 11.76
N LEU A 71 -6.42 5.57 12.06
CA LEU A 71 -7.20 4.41 11.66
C LEU A 71 -7.82 4.68 10.28
N VAL A 72 -7.59 3.76 9.35
CA VAL A 72 -8.17 3.82 8.00
C VAL A 72 -8.89 2.51 7.74
N LYS A 73 -10.18 2.61 7.43
CA LYS A 73 -10.99 1.43 7.08
C LYS A 73 -11.47 1.53 5.64
N PRO A 74 -10.71 0.99 4.69
CA PRO A 74 -11.07 1.06 3.28
C PRO A 74 -12.21 0.09 2.95
N THR A 75 -12.89 0.37 1.86
CA THR A 75 -13.86 -0.56 1.27
C THR A 75 -13.19 -1.36 0.16
N ALA A 76 -13.81 -2.47 -0.24
CA ALA A 76 -13.33 -3.26 -1.36
C ALA A 76 -13.22 -2.40 -2.62
N GLY A 77 -12.18 -2.61 -3.41
CA GLY A 77 -11.92 -1.86 -4.62
C GLY A 77 -11.10 -0.59 -4.42
N THR A 78 -10.69 -0.27 -3.18
CA THR A 78 -9.87 0.90 -2.90
C THR A 78 -8.39 0.53 -2.76
N VAL A 79 -7.54 1.53 -2.95
CA VAL A 79 -6.10 1.39 -2.78
C VAL A 79 -5.66 2.42 -1.74
N VAL A 80 -4.91 1.97 -0.75
CA VAL A 80 -4.25 2.85 0.21
C VAL A 80 -2.77 2.88 -0.14
N PHE A 81 -2.22 4.08 -0.28
CA PHE A 81 -0.83 4.30 -0.67
C PHE A 81 -0.14 5.12 0.42
N PHE A 82 1.04 4.70 0.84
CA PHE A 82 1.73 5.35 1.95
C PHE A 82 3.25 5.17 1.84
N PRO A 83 4.03 6.02 2.54
CA PRO A 83 5.49 5.86 2.57
C PRO A 83 5.90 4.53 3.18
N GLY A 84 6.93 3.90 2.61
CA GLY A 84 7.39 2.59 3.09
C GLY A 84 7.91 2.60 4.52
N LEU A 85 8.41 3.75 5.00
CA LEU A 85 8.89 3.89 6.38
C LEU A 85 7.78 4.01 7.41
N LEU A 86 6.54 4.24 6.98
CA LEU A 86 5.43 4.47 7.90
C LEU A 86 5.03 3.17 8.59
N SER A 87 5.15 3.15 9.91
CA SER A 87 4.74 2.00 10.71
C SER A 87 3.23 1.84 10.67
N HIS A 88 2.77 0.61 10.54
CA HIS A 88 1.35 0.30 10.53
C HIS A 88 1.11 -1.09 11.09
N HIS A 89 -0.11 -1.33 11.51
CA HIS A 89 -0.53 -2.65 11.99
C HIS A 89 -2.00 -2.88 11.65
N VAL A 90 -2.41 -4.13 11.73
CA VAL A 90 -3.79 -4.55 11.53
C VAL A 90 -4.22 -5.31 12.78
N PRO A 91 -5.18 -4.80 13.57
CA PRO A 91 -5.69 -5.55 14.71
C PRO A 91 -6.40 -6.83 14.27
N GLU A 92 -6.74 -7.69 15.21
CA GLU A 92 -7.48 -8.92 14.87
C GLU A 92 -8.74 -8.57 14.09
N THR A 93 -8.88 -9.20 12.93
CA THR A 93 -10.07 -9.00 12.11
C THR A 93 -11.18 -9.98 12.51
N GLN A 94 -12.41 -9.53 12.48
CA GLN A 94 -13.56 -10.41 12.69
C GLN A 94 -14.17 -10.87 11.37
N GLY A 95 -14.05 -10.03 10.32
CA GLY A 95 -14.50 -10.36 8.99
C GLY A 95 -13.34 -10.64 8.04
N LYS A 96 -13.63 -11.20 6.90
CA LYS A 96 -12.65 -11.47 5.85
C LYS A 96 -11.97 -10.17 5.40
N ARG A 97 -10.67 -10.26 5.16
CA ARG A 97 -9.88 -9.12 4.73
C ARG A 97 -8.85 -9.63 3.75
N ASN A 98 -9.18 -9.53 2.47
CA ASN A 98 -8.32 -10.02 1.40
C ASN A 98 -7.71 -8.85 0.67
N ILE A 99 -6.38 -8.84 0.59
CA ILE A 99 -5.63 -7.72 0.05
C ILE A 99 -4.50 -8.18 -0.86
N ILE A 100 -4.04 -7.25 -1.70
CA ILE A 100 -2.78 -7.35 -2.40
C ILE A 100 -1.90 -6.23 -1.86
N ALA A 101 -0.72 -6.58 -1.37
CA ALA A 101 0.25 -5.59 -0.91
C ALA A 101 1.36 -5.46 -1.95
N ILE A 102 1.76 -4.22 -2.24
CA ILE A 102 2.81 -3.93 -3.22
C ILE A 102 3.77 -2.92 -2.62
N ASN A 103 5.05 -3.25 -2.64
CA ASN A 103 6.11 -2.31 -2.26
C ASN A 103 6.78 -1.77 -3.51
N PHE A 104 7.07 -0.48 -3.48
CA PHE A 104 7.71 0.23 -4.59
C PHE A 104 9.04 0.83 -4.16
N ILE A 105 9.96 0.86 -5.10
CA ILE A 105 11.22 1.60 -4.94
C ILE A 105 11.29 2.68 -6.02
N LYS A 106 11.96 3.77 -5.68
CA LYS A 106 12.26 4.83 -6.65
C LYS A 106 13.43 4.37 -7.50
N VAL A 107 13.28 4.50 -8.81
CA VAL A 107 14.38 4.27 -9.76
C VAL A 107 14.57 5.53 -10.60
N PRO A 108 15.81 5.94 -10.89
CA PRO A 108 16.03 7.13 -11.67
C PRO A 108 15.45 6.97 -13.07
N LYS A 109 14.91 8.06 -13.63
CA LYS A 109 14.60 8.10 -15.05
C LYS A 109 15.91 8.18 -15.82
N ILE A 110 16.19 7.16 -16.59
CA ILE A 110 17.40 7.12 -17.41
C ILE A 110 17.02 7.42 -18.84
N LYS A 111 17.58 8.51 -19.39
CA LYS A 111 17.45 8.75 -20.81
C LYS A 111 18.41 7.81 -21.53
N ALA A 112 17.93 7.19 -22.60
CA ALA A 112 18.79 6.35 -23.42
C ALA A 112 19.98 7.19 -23.94
N LEU A 113 21.16 6.77 -23.59
CA LEU A 113 22.39 7.40 -24.05
C LEU A 113 22.85 6.71 -25.33
N VAL A 114 22.15 6.98 -26.38
CA VAL A 114 22.45 6.33 -27.64
C VAL A 114 22.85 7.36 -28.68
#